data_7fc025e08c0ca79a329123f75766cccb
#
_entry.id   7fc025e08c0ca79a329123f75766cccb
#
_cell.length_a   1.000
_cell.length_b   1.000
_cell.length_c   1.000
_cell.angle_alpha   90.00
_cell.angle_beta   90.00
_cell.angle_gamma   90.00
#
_symmetry.space_group_name_H-M   'P 1'
#
loop_
_entity.id
_entity.type
_entity.pdbx_description
1 polymer ?
#
loop_
_entity_poly.entity_id
_entity_poly.type
_entity_poly.pdbx_seq_one_letter_code
_entity_poly.pdbx_strand_id
1 'polypeptide(L)'
;MTAAAGQEGGPGGADSYHEGVSTGPDGGSGNRDCTILHVDMDAFYVSVELLKRPDLVGKPVIVGGLGGRSVVLSASYEARRYGVRSAMPMAVARRQCPQATVLEPHQEVYRSFSRKLMEIFESITPQVEQLSVDEAFLDISGSMRRLGAPREIGELIRERVAAEMGMTASVGIAATKFVAKIASTRCKPNGLLLVPKEQTVDFLHTLDVSALWGVGAKTREVLARVGIATVAAGILRIQAHIVQA
;
A
#
# COMPACT_ATOMS: atom_id res chain seq x y z
N MET A 1 27.80 25.46 -35.53
CA MET A 1 26.97 24.33 -35.92
C MET A 1 26.50 23.65 -34.64
N THR A 2 25.30 23.99 -34.26
CA THR A 2 24.58 23.59 -33.05
C THR A 2 23.90 22.24 -33.28
N ALA A 3 24.17 21.24 -32.44
CA ALA A 3 23.42 20.01 -32.41
C ALA A 3 22.55 19.99 -31.15
N ALA A 4 21.24 19.94 -31.36
CA ALA A 4 20.22 19.87 -30.34
C ALA A 4 20.17 18.47 -29.74
N ALA A 5 20.22 18.40 -28.40
CA ALA A 5 19.94 17.16 -27.65
C ALA A 5 18.44 17.02 -27.45
N GLY A 6 17.88 15.89 -27.93
CA GLY A 6 16.50 15.50 -27.73
C GLY A 6 16.26 15.10 -26.27
N GLN A 7 15.21 15.66 -25.66
CA GLN A 7 14.63 15.22 -24.43
C GLN A 7 13.71 14.02 -24.71
N GLU A 8 14.11 12.84 -24.26
CA GLU A 8 13.19 11.70 -24.19
C GLU A 8 12.46 11.72 -22.86
N GLY A 9 11.12 11.75 -22.94
CA GLY A 9 10.21 11.77 -21.82
C GLY A 9 10.21 10.43 -21.05
N GLY A 10 10.55 10.51 -19.77
CA GLY A 10 10.31 9.41 -18.83
C GLY A 10 8.82 9.28 -18.47
N PRO A 11 8.33 8.09 -18.10
CA PRO A 11 6.92 7.90 -17.81
C PRO A 11 6.55 8.58 -16.49
N GLY A 12 5.93 9.74 -16.58
CA GLY A 12 5.24 10.39 -15.50
C GLY A 12 3.94 9.64 -15.19
N GLY A 13 3.67 9.36 -13.93
CA GLY A 13 2.45 8.67 -13.55
C GLY A 13 2.28 8.42 -12.06
N ALA A 14 2.63 9.38 -11.17
CA ALA A 14 2.36 9.24 -9.74
C ALA A 14 1.72 10.48 -9.06
N ASP A 15 1.58 11.61 -9.75
CA ASP A 15 1.31 12.89 -9.06
C ASP A 15 -0.10 13.48 -9.25
N SER A 16 -1.07 12.79 -9.86
CA SER A 16 -2.36 13.42 -10.18
C SER A 16 -3.54 13.10 -9.27
N TYR A 17 -3.35 12.34 -8.17
CA TYR A 17 -4.47 11.91 -7.31
C TYR A 17 -4.60 12.65 -5.98
N HIS A 18 -3.71 13.59 -5.67
CA HIS A 18 -3.85 14.43 -4.47
C HIS A 18 -4.86 15.58 -4.63
N GLU A 19 -5.27 15.93 -5.83
CA GLU A 19 -6.10 17.13 -6.08
C GLU A 19 -7.61 16.87 -6.11
N GLY A 20 -8.08 15.62 -6.04
CA GLY A 20 -9.52 15.29 -6.19
C GLY A 20 -10.23 14.74 -4.95
N VAL A 21 -9.51 14.30 -3.93
CA VAL A 21 -10.13 13.85 -2.67
C VAL A 21 -10.08 15.02 -1.70
N SER A 22 -11.24 15.61 -1.44
CA SER A 22 -11.42 16.74 -0.52
C SER A 22 -10.70 16.50 0.81
N THR A 23 -9.63 17.25 1.06
CA THR A 23 -8.99 17.42 2.37
C THR A 23 -9.73 18.47 3.21
N GLY A 24 -11.05 18.60 3.03
CA GLY A 24 -11.88 19.51 3.80
C GLY A 24 -11.94 19.10 5.29
N PRO A 25 -12.09 20.06 6.21
CA PRO A 25 -12.20 19.77 7.63
C PRO A 25 -13.42 18.89 7.89
N ASP A 26 -13.24 17.92 8.76
CA ASP A 26 -14.21 16.91 9.19
C ASP A 26 -15.58 17.50 9.53
N GLY A 27 -16.60 17.18 8.75
CA GLY A 27 -17.93 17.75 8.98
C GLY A 27 -19.10 16.98 8.35
N GLY A 28 -18.90 15.88 7.64
CA GLY A 28 -19.98 15.12 7.02
C GLY A 28 -20.33 13.84 7.78
N SER A 29 -21.63 13.55 7.96
CA SER A 29 -22.14 12.31 8.55
C SER A 29 -21.60 11.05 7.83
N GLY A 30 -21.18 11.14 6.57
CA GLY A 30 -20.65 10.04 5.77
C GLY A 30 -19.32 9.45 6.25
N ASN A 31 -18.50 10.21 6.99
CA ASN A 31 -17.22 9.71 7.50
C ASN A 31 -17.38 8.77 8.70
N ARG A 32 -18.48 8.86 9.45
CA ARG A 32 -18.74 7.99 10.63
C ARG A 32 -19.07 6.55 10.24
N ASP A 33 -19.52 6.31 9.01
CA ASP A 33 -19.79 4.98 8.47
C ASP A 33 -18.52 4.27 8.00
N CYS A 34 -17.38 4.98 7.92
CA CYS A 34 -16.09 4.44 7.52
C CYS A 34 -15.33 3.93 8.75
N THR A 35 -15.76 2.79 9.28
CA THR A 35 -15.22 2.21 10.52
C THR A 35 -14.14 1.16 10.31
N ILE A 36 -13.85 0.80 9.07
CA ILE A 36 -12.83 -0.20 8.75
C ILE A 36 -11.54 0.49 8.34
N LEU A 37 -10.50 0.24 9.11
CA LEU A 37 -9.13 0.60 8.77
C LEU A 37 -8.38 -0.60 8.21
N HIS A 38 -7.56 -0.38 7.19
CA HIS A 38 -6.50 -1.29 6.79
C HIS A 38 -5.16 -0.59 7.05
N VAL A 39 -4.35 -1.18 7.90
CA VAL A 39 -3.01 -0.69 8.23
C VAL A 39 -1.98 -1.62 7.61
N ASP A 40 -1.00 -1.07 6.91
CA ASP A 40 0.02 -1.82 6.20
C ASP A 40 1.37 -1.08 6.33
N MET A 41 2.36 -1.75 6.88
CA MET A 41 3.69 -1.17 7.11
C MET A 41 4.40 -0.88 5.79
N ASP A 42 5.17 0.20 5.77
CA ASP A 42 5.93 0.59 4.59
C ASP A 42 7.24 -0.18 4.51
N ALA A 43 7.38 -0.96 3.42
CA ALA A 43 8.57 -1.78 3.14
C ALA A 43 9.07 -2.56 4.38
N PHE A 44 8.17 -3.21 5.12
CA PHE A 44 8.35 -3.75 6.47
C PHE A 44 9.71 -4.41 6.71
N TYR A 45 10.08 -5.42 5.92
CA TYR A 45 11.33 -6.15 6.14
C TYR A 45 12.56 -5.25 5.97
N VAL A 46 12.55 -4.35 4.97
CA VAL A 46 13.62 -3.36 4.80
C VAL A 46 13.64 -2.40 5.99
N SER A 47 12.48 -1.90 6.42
CA SER A 47 12.38 -0.94 7.52
C SER A 47 12.94 -1.52 8.82
N VAL A 48 12.64 -2.79 9.13
CA VAL A 48 13.22 -3.49 10.30
C VAL A 48 14.75 -3.61 10.19
N GLU A 49 15.28 -3.96 9.02
CA GLU A 49 16.74 -4.06 8.84
C GLU A 49 17.44 -2.70 8.96
N LEU A 50 16.80 -1.63 8.45
CA LEU A 50 17.35 -0.28 8.52
C LEU A 50 17.46 0.28 9.93
N LEU A 51 16.66 -0.20 10.90
CA LEU A 51 16.82 0.16 12.32
C LEU A 51 18.21 -0.24 12.87
N LYS A 52 18.79 -1.32 12.34
CA LYS A 52 20.13 -1.78 12.70
C LYS A 52 21.22 -1.24 11.76
N ARG A 53 20.82 -0.69 10.62
CA ARG A 53 21.71 -0.21 9.56
C ARG A 53 21.31 1.21 9.12
N PRO A 54 21.40 2.19 10.02
CA PRO A 54 21.04 3.59 9.71
C PRO A 54 21.91 4.18 8.58
N ASP A 55 23.10 3.63 8.36
CA ASP A 55 23.99 3.98 7.26
C ASP A 55 23.39 3.70 5.86
N LEU A 56 22.34 2.87 5.77
CA LEU A 56 21.64 2.49 4.53
C LEU A 56 20.34 3.25 4.30
N VAL A 57 19.91 4.10 5.21
CA VAL A 57 18.71 4.94 5.03
C VAL A 57 18.87 5.84 3.81
N GLY A 58 17.85 5.89 2.96
CA GLY A 58 17.86 6.66 1.71
C GLY A 58 18.65 6.02 0.56
N LYS A 59 19.19 4.81 0.76
CA LYS A 59 19.90 4.05 -0.28
C LYS A 59 19.04 2.89 -0.81
N PRO A 60 19.29 2.41 -2.04
CA PRO A 60 18.66 1.21 -2.54
C PRO A 60 19.05 0.00 -1.69
N VAL A 61 18.06 -0.62 -1.04
CA VAL A 61 18.22 -1.82 -0.20
C VAL A 61 17.20 -2.89 -0.65
N ILE A 62 17.65 -4.12 -0.69
CA ILE A 62 16.83 -5.30 -1.02
C ILE A 62 17.01 -6.31 0.09
N VAL A 63 15.92 -6.77 0.69
CA VAL A 63 15.93 -7.92 1.60
C VAL A 63 15.54 -9.16 0.82
N GLY A 64 16.37 -10.20 0.89
CA GLY A 64 16.12 -11.47 0.19
C GLY A 64 17.29 -12.44 0.31
N GLY A 65 17.08 -13.70 -0.03
CA GLY A 65 18.12 -14.71 0.03
C GLY A 65 19.24 -14.47 -0.99
N LEU A 66 20.45 -14.93 -0.68
CA LEU A 66 21.62 -14.79 -1.55
C LEU A 66 21.71 -15.88 -2.63
N GLY A 67 20.97 -16.98 -2.49
CA GLY A 67 21.01 -18.13 -3.39
C GLY A 67 20.45 -17.86 -4.78
N GLY A 68 20.90 -18.60 -5.79
CA GLY A 68 20.57 -18.37 -7.21
C GLY A 68 19.07 -18.48 -7.57
N ARG A 69 18.26 -19.17 -6.73
CA ARG A 69 16.80 -19.32 -6.90
C ARG A 69 15.99 -18.45 -5.93
N SER A 70 16.66 -17.56 -5.19
CA SER A 70 16.00 -16.69 -4.22
C SER A 70 15.21 -15.57 -4.89
N VAL A 71 14.22 -15.06 -4.16
CA VAL A 71 13.38 -13.94 -4.57
C VAL A 71 13.55 -12.75 -3.62
N VAL A 72 13.20 -11.59 -4.10
CA VAL A 72 13.07 -10.36 -3.30
C VAL A 72 11.93 -10.55 -2.30
N LEU A 73 12.23 -10.44 -1.01
CA LEU A 73 11.21 -10.42 0.05
C LEU A 73 10.64 -9.01 0.18
N SER A 74 11.51 -7.99 0.24
CA SER A 74 11.13 -6.58 0.27
C SER A 74 12.20 -5.73 -0.40
N ALA A 75 11.81 -4.54 -0.88
CA ALA A 75 12.70 -3.56 -1.47
C ALA A 75 12.40 -2.18 -0.92
N SER A 76 13.44 -1.38 -0.64
CA SER A 76 13.29 0.02 -0.26
C SER A 76 12.64 0.83 -1.39
N TYR A 77 12.06 1.98 -1.08
CA TYR A 77 11.45 2.84 -2.10
C TYR A 77 12.47 3.32 -3.13
N GLU A 78 13.73 3.51 -2.71
CA GLU A 78 14.84 3.81 -3.60
C GLU A 78 15.10 2.67 -4.59
N ALA A 79 15.11 1.42 -4.13
CA ALA A 79 15.27 0.27 -5.03
C ALA A 79 14.05 0.08 -5.96
N ARG A 80 12.83 0.38 -5.47
CA ARG A 80 11.60 0.31 -6.28
C ARG A 80 11.61 1.29 -7.46
N ARG A 81 12.31 2.43 -7.37
CA ARG A 81 12.49 3.37 -8.49
C ARG A 81 13.22 2.75 -9.68
N TYR A 82 14.06 1.75 -9.43
CA TYR A 82 14.74 0.95 -10.47
C TYR A 82 13.91 -0.26 -10.92
N GLY A 83 12.64 -0.34 -10.55
CA GLY A 83 11.74 -1.43 -10.96
C GLY A 83 11.79 -2.68 -10.08
N VAL A 84 12.61 -2.70 -9.01
CA VAL A 84 12.66 -3.85 -8.09
C VAL A 84 11.33 -3.98 -7.34
N ARG A 85 10.80 -5.21 -7.26
CA ARG A 85 9.52 -5.53 -6.59
C ARG A 85 9.65 -6.81 -5.77
N SER A 86 8.81 -6.96 -4.75
CA SER A 86 8.64 -8.22 -4.01
C SER A 86 8.28 -9.37 -4.96
N ALA A 87 8.69 -10.58 -4.62
CA ALA A 87 8.58 -11.80 -5.41
C ALA A 87 9.40 -11.83 -6.72
N MET A 88 10.12 -10.76 -7.07
CA MET A 88 11.03 -10.74 -8.22
C MET A 88 12.22 -11.67 -7.96
N PRO A 89 12.69 -12.46 -8.97
CA PRO A 89 13.94 -13.20 -8.83
C PRO A 89 15.12 -12.29 -8.50
N MET A 90 15.94 -12.65 -7.51
CA MET A 90 17.09 -11.85 -7.07
C MET A 90 18.07 -11.54 -8.20
N ALA A 91 18.27 -12.48 -9.14
CA ALA A 91 19.13 -12.24 -10.29
C ALA A 91 18.61 -11.11 -11.22
N VAL A 92 17.28 -10.95 -11.31
CA VAL A 92 16.65 -9.85 -12.07
C VAL A 92 16.79 -8.55 -11.27
N ALA A 93 16.48 -8.57 -9.98
CA ALA A 93 16.58 -7.40 -9.12
C ALA A 93 17.99 -6.80 -9.09
N ARG A 94 19.03 -7.65 -8.99
CA ARG A 94 20.44 -7.20 -9.04
C ARG A 94 20.84 -6.60 -10.38
N ARG A 95 20.25 -7.05 -11.50
CA ARG A 95 20.49 -6.44 -12.81
C ARG A 95 19.79 -5.09 -12.95
N GLN A 96 18.60 -4.94 -12.38
CA GLN A 96 17.85 -3.67 -12.42
C GLN A 96 18.43 -2.61 -11.50
N CYS A 97 18.98 -3.01 -10.34
CA CYS A 97 19.57 -2.11 -9.37
C CYS A 97 20.91 -2.67 -8.85
N PRO A 98 22.00 -2.60 -9.65
CA PRO A 98 23.30 -3.17 -9.30
C PRO A 98 23.92 -2.54 -8.03
N GLN A 99 23.59 -1.28 -7.76
CA GLN A 99 24.07 -0.53 -6.58
C GLN A 99 23.30 -0.86 -5.29
N ALA A 100 22.25 -1.68 -5.34
CA ALA A 100 21.48 -2.01 -4.15
C ALA A 100 22.29 -2.87 -3.18
N THR A 101 22.24 -2.50 -1.89
CA THR A 101 22.72 -3.37 -0.82
C THR A 101 21.70 -4.49 -0.60
N VAL A 102 22.17 -5.74 -0.67
CA VAL A 102 21.32 -6.91 -0.40
C VAL A 102 21.57 -7.38 1.03
N LEU A 103 20.49 -7.50 1.80
CA LEU A 103 20.49 -7.99 3.18
C LEU A 103 19.75 -9.33 3.26
N GLU A 104 20.27 -10.25 4.05
CA GLU A 104 19.58 -11.51 4.34
C GLU A 104 18.42 -11.30 5.33
N PRO A 105 17.33 -12.06 5.21
CA PRO A 105 16.17 -11.91 6.07
C PRO A 105 16.40 -12.52 7.47
N HIS A 106 15.95 -11.81 8.52
CA HIS A 106 15.99 -12.24 9.92
C HIS A 106 14.58 -12.53 10.46
N GLN A 107 14.03 -13.71 10.17
CA GLN A 107 12.62 -14.06 10.42
C GLN A 107 12.18 -13.87 11.88
N GLU A 108 13.02 -14.23 12.87
CA GLU A 108 12.68 -14.08 14.29
C GLU A 108 12.54 -12.61 14.70
N VAL A 109 13.37 -11.73 14.12
CA VAL A 109 13.29 -10.29 14.34
C VAL A 109 11.96 -9.76 13.80
N TYR A 110 11.60 -10.17 12.58
CA TYR A 110 10.33 -9.74 11.96
C TYR A 110 9.11 -10.18 12.78
N ARG A 111 9.11 -11.41 13.30
CA ARG A 111 8.05 -11.90 14.20
C ARG A 111 7.93 -11.08 15.47
N SER A 112 9.04 -10.65 16.04
CA SER A 112 9.02 -9.80 17.24
C SER A 112 8.43 -8.42 16.96
N PHE A 113 8.77 -7.82 15.83
CA PHE A 113 8.18 -6.54 15.38
C PHE A 113 6.71 -6.69 15.03
N SER A 114 6.32 -7.79 14.38
CA SER A 114 4.92 -8.09 14.09
C SER A 114 4.06 -8.18 15.36
N ARG A 115 4.53 -8.86 16.41
CA ARG A 115 3.83 -8.92 17.70
C ARG A 115 3.64 -7.54 18.31
N LYS A 116 4.70 -6.74 18.36
CA LYS A 116 4.61 -5.36 18.85
C LYS A 116 3.62 -4.52 18.05
N LEU A 117 3.57 -4.69 16.74
CA LEU A 117 2.59 -4.03 15.87
C LEU A 117 1.16 -4.43 16.24
N MET A 118 0.91 -5.74 16.42
CA MET A 118 -0.42 -6.22 16.81
C MET A 118 -0.83 -5.71 18.20
N GLU A 119 0.08 -5.62 19.16
CA GLU A 119 -0.17 -5.01 20.48
C GLU A 119 -0.60 -3.54 20.36
N ILE A 120 0.02 -2.78 19.45
CA ILE A 120 -0.44 -1.40 19.15
C ILE A 120 -1.88 -1.43 18.64
N PHE A 121 -2.20 -2.30 17.68
CA PHE A 121 -3.54 -2.37 17.09
C PHE A 121 -4.60 -2.81 18.11
N GLU A 122 -4.32 -3.82 18.91
CA GLU A 122 -5.21 -4.32 19.97
C GLU A 122 -5.51 -3.26 21.05
N SER A 123 -4.59 -2.34 21.30
CA SER A 123 -4.83 -1.20 22.19
C SER A 123 -5.81 -0.16 21.63
N ILE A 124 -5.97 -0.12 20.32
CA ILE A 124 -6.93 0.74 19.62
C ILE A 124 -8.32 0.10 19.65
N THR A 125 -8.41 -1.16 19.24
CA THR A 125 -9.66 -1.92 19.19
C THR A 125 -9.41 -3.42 19.40
N PRO A 126 -10.30 -4.16 20.08
CA PRO A 126 -10.21 -5.63 20.15
C PRO A 126 -10.59 -6.30 18.82
N GLN A 127 -11.14 -5.56 17.85
CA GLN A 127 -11.58 -6.08 16.56
C GLN A 127 -10.44 -5.97 15.54
N VAL A 128 -9.40 -6.76 15.73
CA VAL A 128 -8.22 -6.83 14.84
C VAL A 128 -8.24 -8.14 14.07
N GLU A 129 -8.12 -8.05 12.73
CA GLU A 129 -7.95 -9.20 11.85
C GLU A 129 -6.58 -9.10 11.17
N GLN A 130 -5.61 -9.82 11.69
CA GLN A 130 -4.28 -9.89 11.13
C GLN A 130 -4.29 -10.67 9.80
N LEU A 131 -3.75 -10.08 8.74
CA LEU A 131 -3.62 -10.69 7.41
C LEU A 131 -2.23 -11.27 7.18
N SER A 132 -1.21 -10.57 7.63
CA SER A 132 0.18 -10.96 7.50
C SER A 132 1.00 -10.47 8.71
N VAL A 133 2.33 -10.54 8.64
CA VAL A 133 3.22 -10.05 9.70
C VAL A 133 3.21 -8.52 9.82
N ASP A 134 2.75 -7.81 8.82
CA ASP A 134 2.89 -6.36 8.66
C ASP A 134 1.58 -5.64 8.29
N GLU A 135 0.46 -6.38 8.16
CA GLU A 135 -0.82 -5.76 7.83
C GLU A 135 -2.00 -6.38 8.59
N ALA A 136 -3.00 -5.54 8.89
CA ALA A 136 -4.23 -5.96 9.54
C ALA A 136 -5.42 -5.07 9.15
N PHE A 137 -6.62 -5.63 9.27
CA PHE A 137 -7.85 -4.84 9.37
C PHE A 137 -8.22 -4.57 10.81
N LEU A 138 -8.72 -3.37 11.07
CA LEU A 138 -9.24 -2.93 12.36
C LEU A 138 -10.67 -2.42 12.17
N ASP A 139 -11.62 -2.94 12.92
CA ASP A 139 -12.93 -2.30 13.06
C ASP A 139 -12.89 -1.38 14.29
N ILE A 140 -12.98 -0.08 14.05
CA ILE A 140 -12.89 0.95 15.09
C ILE A 140 -14.27 1.45 15.56
N SER A 141 -15.36 0.86 15.12
CA SER A 141 -16.74 1.30 15.46
C SER A 141 -16.94 1.46 16.96
N GLY A 142 -16.43 0.52 17.75
CA GLY A 142 -16.49 0.56 19.23
C GLY A 142 -15.50 1.54 19.89
N SER A 143 -14.50 1.99 19.17
CA SER A 143 -13.41 2.82 19.71
C SER A 143 -13.60 4.33 19.47
N MET A 144 -14.47 4.71 18.53
CA MET A 144 -14.66 6.11 18.11
C MET A 144 -15.12 7.04 19.22
N ARG A 145 -15.92 6.55 20.18
CA ARG A 145 -16.33 7.36 21.34
C ARG A 145 -15.16 7.76 22.25
N ARG A 146 -14.13 6.94 22.30
CA ARG A 146 -12.94 7.12 23.15
C ARG A 146 -11.80 7.84 22.42
N LEU A 147 -11.60 7.53 21.13
CA LEU A 147 -10.41 7.92 20.40
C LEU A 147 -10.67 8.96 19.29
N GLY A 148 -11.93 9.33 19.03
CA GLY A 148 -12.27 10.35 18.03
C GLY A 148 -12.75 9.79 16.69
N ALA A 149 -12.69 10.63 15.65
CA ALA A 149 -13.13 10.30 14.31
C ALA A 149 -12.19 9.28 13.61
N PRO A 150 -12.65 8.56 12.57
CA PRO A 150 -11.83 7.57 11.88
C PRO A 150 -10.47 8.07 11.42
N ARG A 151 -10.39 9.30 10.91
CA ARG A 151 -9.13 9.93 10.50
C ARG A 151 -8.18 10.14 11.68
N GLU A 152 -8.69 10.65 12.81
CA GLU A 152 -7.91 10.87 14.02
C GLU A 152 -7.33 9.56 14.56
N ILE A 153 -8.12 8.49 14.54
CA ILE A 153 -7.65 7.15 14.94
C ILE A 153 -6.58 6.63 13.96
N GLY A 154 -6.75 6.85 12.66
CA GLY A 154 -5.75 6.48 11.67
C GLY A 154 -4.42 7.23 11.86
N GLU A 155 -4.46 8.52 12.14
CA GLU A 155 -3.25 9.30 12.46
C GLU A 155 -2.63 8.85 13.78
N LEU A 156 -3.42 8.62 14.84
CA LEU A 156 -2.94 8.08 16.11
C LEU A 156 -2.17 6.77 15.92
N ILE A 157 -2.66 5.86 15.07
CA ILE A 157 -1.96 4.60 14.77
C ILE A 157 -0.61 4.89 14.11
N ARG A 158 -0.57 5.76 13.09
CA ARG A 158 0.66 6.12 12.38
C ARG A 158 1.70 6.76 13.32
N GLU A 159 1.26 7.68 14.16
CA GLU A 159 2.11 8.35 15.18
C GLU A 159 2.68 7.33 16.16
N ARG A 160 1.86 6.41 16.66
CA ARG A 160 2.32 5.36 17.58
C ARG A 160 3.29 4.41 16.94
N VAL A 161 3.02 3.97 15.72
CA VAL A 161 3.97 3.12 14.96
C VAL A 161 5.31 3.84 14.79
N ALA A 162 5.29 5.13 14.44
CA ALA A 162 6.51 5.90 14.28
C ALA A 162 7.27 6.06 15.61
N ALA A 163 6.58 6.42 16.69
CA ALA A 163 7.18 6.67 18.01
C ALA A 163 7.69 5.39 18.68
N GLU A 164 6.91 4.31 18.61
CA GLU A 164 7.20 3.08 19.35
C GLU A 164 8.06 2.09 18.56
N MET A 165 8.01 2.13 17.23
CA MET A 165 8.71 1.16 16.37
C MET A 165 9.78 1.81 15.48
N GLY A 166 9.81 3.14 15.34
CA GLY A 166 10.76 3.84 14.46
C GLY A 166 10.54 3.56 12.97
N MET A 167 9.33 3.18 12.58
CA MET A 167 8.96 2.82 11.21
C MET A 167 7.70 3.57 10.78
N THR A 168 7.34 3.49 9.50
CA THR A 168 6.11 4.11 8.97
C THR A 168 5.08 3.08 8.56
N ALA A 169 3.81 3.46 8.65
CA ALA A 169 2.67 2.70 8.16
C ALA A 169 1.76 3.57 7.30
N SER A 170 1.09 2.95 6.35
CA SER A 170 0.06 3.58 5.53
C SER A 170 -1.31 3.04 5.93
N VAL A 171 -2.29 3.95 6.08
CA VAL A 171 -3.63 3.63 6.59
C VAL A 171 -4.68 3.97 5.56
N GLY A 172 -5.47 2.98 5.17
CA GLY A 172 -6.68 3.17 4.39
C GLY A 172 -7.92 3.07 5.27
N ILE A 173 -8.87 3.97 5.11
CA ILE A 173 -10.11 4.04 5.90
C ILE A 173 -11.30 4.01 4.96
N ALA A 174 -12.25 3.11 5.19
CA ALA A 174 -13.45 3.02 4.36
C ALA A 174 -14.60 2.31 5.12
N ALA A 175 -15.76 2.21 4.45
CA ALA A 175 -16.89 1.44 4.96
C ALA A 175 -16.70 -0.08 4.80
N THR A 176 -15.76 -0.55 3.97
CA THR A 176 -15.49 -1.97 3.70
C THR A 176 -14.01 -2.30 3.71
N LYS A 177 -13.67 -3.54 4.10
CA LYS A 177 -12.29 -4.06 4.07
C LYS A 177 -11.64 -3.92 2.69
N PHE A 178 -12.38 -4.25 1.64
CA PHE A 178 -11.89 -4.20 0.27
C PHE A 178 -11.40 -2.80 -0.13
N VAL A 179 -12.22 -1.77 0.12
CA VAL A 179 -11.88 -0.39 -0.20
C VAL A 179 -10.77 0.15 0.71
N ALA A 180 -10.81 -0.18 2.02
CA ALA A 180 -9.77 0.21 2.96
C ALA A 180 -8.38 -0.32 2.54
N LYS A 181 -8.30 -1.57 2.07
CA LYS A 181 -7.04 -2.16 1.59
C LYS A 181 -6.52 -1.48 0.32
N ILE A 182 -7.38 -1.15 -0.62
CA ILE A 182 -7.01 -0.38 -1.81
C ILE A 182 -6.52 1.01 -1.41
N ALA A 183 -7.24 1.68 -0.50
CA ALA A 183 -6.90 3.02 -0.02
C ALA A 183 -5.50 3.04 0.64
N SER A 184 -5.18 2.09 1.53
CA SER A 184 -3.86 2.01 2.16
C SER A 184 -2.74 1.81 1.15
N THR A 185 -2.96 0.97 0.12
CA THR A 185 -1.99 0.75 -0.96
C THR A 185 -1.75 2.03 -1.77
N ARG A 186 -2.81 2.81 -2.02
CA ARG A 186 -2.76 4.04 -2.83
C ARG A 186 -2.06 5.20 -2.13
N CYS A 187 -2.10 5.26 -0.81
CA CYS A 187 -1.46 6.33 -0.04
C CYS A 187 -0.03 6.00 0.42
N LYS A 188 0.54 4.85 0.04
CA LYS A 188 1.95 4.50 0.35
C LYS A 188 2.94 5.44 -0.33
N PRO A 189 4.05 5.80 0.33
CA PRO A 189 4.42 5.51 1.71
C PRO A 189 3.90 6.55 2.71
N ASN A 190 3.79 6.15 3.97
CA ASN A 190 3.50 6.99 5.13
C ASN A 190 2.26 7.88 4.94
N GLY A 191 1.24 7.32 4.28
CA GLY A 191 0.03 8.05 3.94
C GLY A 191 -1.18 7.63 4.76
N LEU A 192 -2.21 8.46 4.70
CA LEU A 192 -3.55 8.14 5.18
C LEU A 192 -4.56 8.56 4.13
N LEU A 193 -5.42 7.63 3.72
CA LEU A 193 -6.50 7.88 2.78
C LEU A 193 -7.82 7.37 3.34
N LEU A 194 -8.76 8.29 3.55
CA LEU A 194 -10.13 8.00 3.88
C LEU A 194 -10.97 8.11 2.60
N VAL A 195 -11.70 7.05 2.28
CA VAL A 195 -12.66 6.99 1.17
C VAL A 195 -14.07 7.03 1.76
N PRO A 196 -14.78 8.17 1.67
CA PRO A 196 -16.17 8.28 2.12
C PRO A 196 -17.06 7.24 1.45
N LYS A 197 -18.06 6.74 2.16
CA LYS A 197 -18.97 5.69 1.66
C LYS A 197 -19.64 6.09 0.36
N GLU A 198 -20.10 7.33 0.25
CA GLU A 198 -20.74 7.91 -0.94
C GLU A 198 -19.80 8.06 -2.13
N GLN A 199 -18.48 8.18 -1.90
CA GLN A 199 -17.47 8.31 -2.94
C GLN A 199 -16.84 6.96 -3.34
N THR A 200 -17.28 5.85 -2.73
CA THR A 200 -16.69 4.52 -2.96
C THR A 200 -16.73 4.11 -4.44
N VAL A 201 -17.85 4.32 -5.11
CA VAL A 201 -18.02 3.93 -6.51
C VAL A 201 -17.13 4.78 -7.42
N ASP A 202 -17.14 6.09 -7.24
CA ASP A 202 -16.31 7.01 -8.02
C ASP A 202 -14.82 6.71 -7.81
N PHE A 203 -14.39 6.49 -6.56
CA PHE A 203 -13.02 6.08 -6.25
C PHE A 203 -12.62 4.80 -6.99
N LEU A 204 -13.46 3.75 -6.95
CA LEU A 204 -13.17 2.49 -7.62
C LEU A 204 -13.14 2.64 -9.15
N HIS A 205 -14.01 3.44 -9.72
CA HIS A 205 -14.09 3.64 -11.17
C HIS A 205 -12.82 4.28 -11.76
N THR A 206 -12.09 5.07 -11.00
CA THR A 206 -10.83 5.68 -11.44
C THR A 206 -9.67 4.70 -11.54
N LEU A 207 -9.81 3.48 -11.00
CA LEU A 207 -8.70 2.55 -10.84
C LEU A 207 -8.46 1.68 -12.07
N ASP A 208 -7.17 1.39 -12.36
CA ASP A 208 -6.77 0.24 -13.18
C ASP A 208 -7.23 -1.05 -12.49
N VAL A 209 -7.63 -2.06 -13.26
CA VAL A 209 -8.11 -3.34 -12.70
C VAL A 209 -7.05 -4.04 -11.83
N SER A 210 -5.77 -3.78 -12.05
CA SER A 210 -4.69 -4.34 -11.21
C SER A 210 -4.65 -3.77 -9.79
N ALA A 211 -5.39 -2.70 -9.50
CA ALA A 211 -5.55 -2.19 -8.15
C ALA A 211 -6.48 -3.07 -7.29
N LEU A 212 -7.30 -3.91 -7.94
CA LEU A 212 -8.20 -4.80 -7.23
C LEU A 212 -7.45 -5.96 -6.58
N TRP A 213 -7.77 -6.23 -5.33
CA TRP A 213 -7.20 -7.36 -4.62
C TRP A 213 -7.51 -8.68 -5.34
N GLY A 214 -6.46 -9.46 -5.62
CA GLY A 214 -6.55 -10.71 -6.39
C GLY A 214 -6.29 -10.55 -7.90
N VAL A 215 -6.18 -9.33 -8.43
CA VAL A 215 -5.84 -9.09 -9.84
C VAL A 215 -4.32 -8.91 -10.01
N GLY A 216 -3.62 -10.03 -10.25
CA GLY A 216 -2.19 -10.01 -10.58
C GLY A 216 -1.93 -9.74 -12.07
N ALA A 217 -0.64 -9.67 -12.44
CA ALA A 217 -0.21 -9.36 -13.82
C ALA A 217 -0.87 -10.26 -14.88
N LYS A 218 -0.95 -11.57 -14.64
CA LYS A 218 -1.59 -12.52 -15.58
C LYS A 218 -3.09 -12.24 -15.76
N THR A 219 -3.81 -11.99 -14.66
CA THR A 219 -5.24 -11.64 -14.72
C THR A 219 -5.45 -10.32 -15.45
N ARG A 220 -4.59 -9.33 -15.19
CA ARG A 220 -4.62 -8.05 -15.90
C ARG A 220 -4.43 -8.22 -17.40
N GLU A 221 -3.50 -9.05 -17.85
CA GLU A 221 -3.30 -9.35 -19.27
C GLU A 221 -4.54 -9.99 -19.91
N VAL A 222 -5.17 -10.94 -19.23
CA VAL A 222 -6.41 -11.57 -19.72
C VAL A 222 -7.53 -10.55 -19.84
N LEU A 223 -7.72 -9.70 -18.83
CA LEU A 223 -8.72 -8.64 -18.84
C LEU A 223 -8.46 -7.62 -19.96
N ALA A 224 -7.20 -7.24 -20.17
CA ALA A 224 -6.82 -6.32 -21.25
C ALA A 224 -7.16 -6.87 -22.65
N ARG A 225 -6.98 -8.19 -22.90
CA ARG A 225 -7.35 -8.83 -24.18
C ARG A 225 -8.84 -8.73 -24.49
N VAL A 226 -9.68 -8.59 -23.46
CA VAL A 226 -11.12 -8.40 -23.63
C VAL A 226 -11.54 -6.93 -23.42
N GLY A 227 -10.60 -5.99 -23.49
CA GLY A 227 -10.86 -4.55 -23.43
C GLY A 227 -11.17 -4.00 -22.03
N ILE A 228 -10.86 -4.76 -20.97
CA ILE A 228 -11.08 -4.33 -19.58
C ILE A 228 -9.72 -3.91 -18.98
N ALA A 229 -9.45 -2.61 -18.98
CA ALA A 229 -8.26 -2.01 -18.38
C ALA A 229 -8.57 -1.32 -17.04
N THR A 230 -9.79 -0.80 -16.86
CA THR A 230 -10.23 -0.09 -15.64
C THR A 230 -11.38 -0.82 -14.98
N VAL A 231 -11.61 -0.54 -13.69
CA VAL A 231 -12.76 -1.07 -12.95
C VAL A 231 -14.07 -0.63 -13.59
N ALA A 232 -14.18 0.63 -14.00
CA ALA A 232 -15.36 1.15 -14.71
C ALA A 232 -15.64 0.39 -16.02
N ALA A 233 -14.62 0.12 -16.83
CA ALA A 233 -14.78 -0.64 -18.07
C ALA A 233 -15.28 -2.08 -17.81
N GLY A 234 -14.82 -2.71 -16.72
CA GLY A 234 -15.29 -4.02 -16.30
C GLY A 234 -16.77 -4.06 -15.93
N ILE A 235 -17.22 -3.08 -15.16
CA ILE A 235 -18.64 -2.96 -14.75
C ILE A 235 -19.53 -2.73 -15.98
N LEU A 236 -19.18 -1.80 -16.87
CA LEU A 236 -19.96 -1.51 -18.08
C LEU A 236 -20.09 -2.74 -18.98
N ARG A 237 -19.03 -3.56 -19.08
CA ARG A 237 -19.07 -4.79 -19.90
C ARG A 237 -19.98 -5.86 -19.30
N ILE A 238 -19.97 -6.03 -17.97
CA ILE A 238 -20.88 -6.95 -17.28
C ILE A 238 -22.33 -6.50 -17.46
N GLN A 239 -22.63 -5.20 -17.30
CA GLN A 239 -23.96 -4.65 -17.51
C GLN A 239 -24.46 -4.88 -18.95
N ALA A 240 -23.62 -4.63 -19.95
CA ALA A 240 -23.97 -4.88 -21.34
C ALA A 240 -24.29 -6.36 -21.63
N HIS A 241 -23.58 -7.29 -20.96
CA HIS A 241 -23.83 -8.73 -21.12
C HIS A 241 -25.15 -9.18 -20.49
N ILE A 242 -25.52 -8.61 -19.34
CA ILE A 242 -26.78 -8.91 -18.63
C ILE A 242 -27.99 -8.40 -19.43
N VAL A 243 -27.87 -7.25 -20.11
CA VAL A 243 -28.96 -6.67 -20.92
C VAL A 243 -29.19 -7.44 -22.24
N GLN A 244 -28.18 -8.17 -22.73
CA GLN A 244 -28.25 -8.96 -23.97
C GLN A 244 -28.65 -10.44 -23.75
N ALA A 245 -28.75 -10.89 -22.50
CA ALA A 245 -29.15 -12.26 -22.12
C ALA A 245 -30.61 -12.30 -21.70
#